data_6ac632bd379bde8e6383949d46ad3601
#
_entry.id   6ac632bd379bde8e6383949d46ad3601
#
_cell.length_a   1.000
_cell.length_b   1.000
_cell.length_c   1.000
_cell.angle_alpha   90.00
_cell.angle_beta   90.00
_cell.angle_gamma   90.00
#
_symmetry.space_group_name_H-M   'P 1'
#
loop_
_entity.id
_entity.type
_entity.pdbx_description
1 polymer ?
#
loop_
_entity_poly.entity_id
_entity_poly.type
_entity_poly.pdbx_seq_one_letter_code
_entity_poly.pdbx_strand_id
1 'polypeptide(L)'
;VKRPLQLIKRQKRLPQFLTPVFRGLFGSLSIALTIGAALPGLAAERLNLRLGPFEQSVAVGDLERFAKTGEVPSALQLYAPVLTPQVRKSLTSRLQLDPNFGGQIVDELLKSPSGKQLLSSLQQAVPGLTIEQLQASFWLAARQANGLDAIAVLKAIPQETVTVDVTKAIDIASQLNFSYWKSQAVSSLLERSLKTDSDFRSSFDPSNPGSESVQQQTLPLYDRARSRNLPVDVYWSGKTRGPLVVLVPGFEANRGFLAYLARHLASHGLTVAAIEHPSTAQNGSLSLNLDQLVPAKEFIDRPKDIQFILDELTRLNQESGSLQGKLNTRQVTVIGHSLGGYEALALAGAELNLDELRQFCRGGNLLQRVPADWLQCAATGLSENRFSLRDRRVVQAIALNPAIGQIFGKSGLSQVATPTLILTGTDDTLAPAFSQQLQPFTQLPNPKYLLTAIGGTHLSVSDPASFGGAIAQGTLVKERRGQDVAPLRRLLQGVSLAFIEQTTSDAKTYAPFLTSAYAQSLSTSDLPLRLNNQLPSNLTRLLTFAALL
;
A
#
# COMPACT_ATOMS: atom_id res chain seq x y z
N VAL A 1 3.98 -5.38 -74.13
CA VAL A 1 3.21 -4.80 -75.22
C VAL A 1 2.28 -3.72 -74.67
N LYS A 2 2.55 -2.52 -75.14
CA LYS A 2 1.70 -1.33 -75.19
C LYS A 2 1.37 -0.54 -73.91
N ARG A 3 2.09 0.57 -73.77
CA ARG A 3 1.67 1.94 -73.38
C ARG A 3 0.78 2.52 -74.47
N PRO A 4 0.31 3.77 -74.41
CA PRO A 4 -0.09 4.73 -73.35
C PRO A 4 -1.41 5.44 -73.69
N LEU A 5 -1.82 6.41 -72.88
CA LEU A 5 -2.26 7.74 -73.40
C LEU A 5 -2.53 8.75 -72.29
N GLN A 6 -1.85 9.86 -72.41
CA GLN A 6 -2.08 11.17 -71.79
C GLN A 6 -3.31 11.85 -72.39
N LEU A 7 -3.82 12.83 -71.68
CA LEU A 7 -4.28 14.14 -72.19
C LEU A 7 -4.91 14.95 -71.04
N ILE A 8 -4.26 15.99 -70.54
CA ILE A 8 -4.20 17.42 -70.93
C ILE A 8 -5.33 18.26 -70.34
N LYS A 9 -4.89 19.13 -69.44
CA LYS A 9 -5.21 20.51 -69.16
C LYS A 9 -6.52 21.11 -69.67
N ARG A 10 -7.20 21.80 -68.76
CA ARG A 10 -7.56 23.23 -69.00
C ARG A 10 -7.81 24.00 -67.67
N GLN A 11 -6.97 25.00 -67.48
CA GLN A 11 -7.22 26.19 -66.65
C GLN A 11 -8.38 26.99 -67.21
N LYS A 12 -9.24 27.55 -66.35
CA LYS A 12 -9.91 28.85 -66.63
C LYS A 12 -9.85 29.74 -65.42
N ARG A 13 -9.35 30.93 -65.65
CA ARG A 13 -9.21 32.10 -64.79
C ARG A 13 -10.56 32.78 -64.53
N LEU A 14 -10.76 33.23 -63.28
CA LEU A 14 -11.25 34.45 -62.69
C LEU A 14 -12.43 35.20 -63.37
N PRO A 15 -13.29 35.91 -62.58
CA PRO A 15 -12.86 37.24 -62.14
C PRO A 15 -13.11 37.56 -60.66
N GLN A 16 -12.23 38.46 -60.17
CA GLN A 16 -12.35 39.27 -58.97
C GLN A 16 -13.56 40.19 -59.09
N PHE A 17 -14.28 40.36 -58.01
CA PHE A 17 -14.82 41.64 -57.51
C PHE A 17 -15.82 41.32 -56.38
N LEU A 18 -15.46 41.71 -55.18
CA LEU A 18 -16.23 42.36 -54.12
C LEU A 18 -15.64 42.06 -52.73
N THR A 19 -14.83 42.96 -52.29
CA THR A 19 -14.53 43.28 -50.89
C THR A 19 -15.60 44.27 -50.39
N PRO A 20 -15.70 44.63 -49.10
CA PRO A 20 -15.41 43.98 -47.81
C PRO A 20 -16.58 44.26 -46.81
N VAL A 21 -17.12 43.30 -46.13
CA VAL A 21 -18.02 43.57 -44.96
C VAL A 21 -17.93 42.50 -43.86
N PHE A 22 -17.01 41.54 -43.91
CA PHE A 22 -16.91 40.51 -42.84
C PHE A 22 -15.57 40.49 -42.12
N ARG A 23 -15.12 41.67 -41.67
CA ARG A 23 -13.91 41.77 -40.77
C ARG A 23 -14.23 42.43 -39.43
N GLY A 24 -15.48 42.47 -39.01
CA GLY A 24 -15.88 43.15 -37.77
C GLY A 24 -16.50 42.26 -36.68
N LEU A 25 -16.65 40.93 -36.87
CA LEU A 25 -17.40 40.09 -35.93
C LEU A 25 -16.58 38.96 -35.29
N PHE A 26 -15.31 38.78 -35.63
CA PHE A 26 -14.42 37.83 -34.96
C PHE A 26 -13.40 38.46 -33.99
N GLY A 27 -13.36 39.80 -33.89
CA GLY A 27 -12.51 40.53 -32.95
C GLY A 27 -13.14 40.81 -31.59
N SER A 28 -14.44 40.66 -31.44
CA SER A 28 -15.15 40.97 -30.18
C SER A 28 -15.52 39.75 -29.33
N LEU A 29 -15.30 38.53 -29.82
CA LEU A 29 -15.53 37.30 -29.02
C LEU A 29 -14.30 36.83 -28.30
N SER A 30 -13.10 37.33 -28.65
CA SER A 30 -11.84 36.96 -27.96
C SER A 30 -11.51 37.89 -26.78
N ILE A 31 -12.20 38.99 -26.60
CA ILE A 31 -12.03 39.92 -25.48
C ILE A 31 -13.04 39.63 -24.36
N ALA A 32 -14.14 38.93 -24.65
CA ALA A 32 -15.10 38.54 -23.62
C ALA A 32 -14.71 37.27 -22.83
N LEU A 33 -13.69 36.51 -23.29
CA LEU A 33 -13.16 35.33 -22.57
C LEU A 33 -11.97 35.64 -21.65
N THR A 34 -11.45 36.87 -21.66
CA THR A 34 -10.34 37.28 -20.78
C THR A 34 -10.76 38.23 -19.64
N ILE A 35 -12.03 38.64 -19.57
CA ILE A 35 -12.54 39.47 -18.46
C ILE A 35 -13.39 38.62 -17.48
N GLY A 36 -13.59 37.31 -17.75
CA GLY A 36 -14.28 36.38 -16.84
C GLY A 36 -13.39 35.79 -15.76
N ALA A 37 -12.14 36.26 -15.59
CA ALA A 37 -11.15 35.63 -14.68
C ALA A 37 -10.71 36.51 -13.53
N ALA A 38 -11.54 37.39 -13.02
CA ALA A 38 -11.25 38.10 -11.77
C ALA A 38 -12.53 38.60 -11.09
N LEU A 39 -13.52 37.74 -10.93
CA LEU A 39 -14.40 37.92 -9.79
C LEU A 39 -13.62 37.35 -8.59
N PRO A 40 -13.49 38.06 -7.44
CA PRO A 40 -13.03 37.48 -6.21
C PRO A 40 -13.94 36.28 -5.97
N GLY A 41 -13.37 35.06 -6.04
CA GLY A 41 -14.13 33.84 -5.86
C GLY A 41 -14.83 33.94 -4.51
N LEU A 42 -16.16 33.85 -4.51
CA LEU A 42 -16.94 33.77 -3.29
C LEU A 42 -16.41 32.55 -2.52
N ALA A 43 -15.63 32.80 -1.48
CA ALA A 43 -15.21 31.76 -0.54
C ALA A 43 -16.44 31.36 0.27
N ALA A 44 -16.56 30.08 0.62
CA ALA A 44 -17.69 29.64 1.44
C ALA A 44 -17.64 30.31 2.83
N GLU A 45 -18.63 31.12 3.10
CA GLU A 45 -18.78 31.81 4.40
C GLU A 45 -19.78 31.09 5.31
N ARG A 46 -20.73 30.38 4.73
CA ARG A 46 -21.80 29.69 5.43
C ARG A 46 -21.91 28.21 5.01
N LEU A 47 -22.30 27.39 5.97
CA LEU A 47 -22.62 25.98 5.76
C LEU A 47 -24.07 25.73 6.15
N ASN A 48 -24.85 25.13 5.27
CA ASN A 48 -26.14 24.55 5.63
C ASN A 48 -25.90 23.10 6.03
N LEU A 49 -25.83 22.84 7.35
CA LEU A 49 -25.62 21.52 7.90
C LEU A 49 -26.94 20.76 7.95
N ARG A 50 -27.02 19.63 7.23
CA ARG A 50 -28.19 18.75 7.23
C ARG A 50 -27.91 17.49 8.02
N LEU A 51 -28.78 17.21 9.02
CA LEU A 51 -28.74 15.99 9.82
C LEU A 51 -30.15 15.36 9.84
N GLY A 52 -30.38 14.37 8.98
CA GLY A 52 -31.72 13.84 8.76
C GLY A 52 -32.69 14.93 8.27
N PRO A 53 -33.83 15.19 8.95
CA PRO A 53 -34.77 16.22 8.57
C PRO A 53 -34.36 17.65 9.03
N PHE A 54 -33.32 17.77 9.85
CA PHE A 54 -32.88 19.05 10.42
C PHE A 54 -31.84 19.70 9.51
N GLU A 55 -32.02 20.99 9.24
CA GLU A 55 -31.07 21.81 8.50
C GLU A 55 -30.87 23.15 9.23
N GLN A 56 -29.63 23.55 9.43
CA GLN A 56 -29.27 24.79 10.08
C GLN A 56 -28.08 25.44 9.34
N SER A 57 -28.22 26.75 9.13
CA SER A 57 -27.13 27.55 8.55
C SER A 57 -26.20 28.03 9.67
N VAL A 58 -24.89 27.73 9.51
CA VAL A 58 -23.83 28.13 10.43
C VAL A 58 -22.70 28.81 9.66
N ALA A 59 -21.93 29.67 10.32
CA ALA A 59 -20.76 30.26 9.71
C ALA A 59 -19.59 29.23 9.65
N VAL A 60 -18.81 29.22 8.57
CA VAL A 60 -17.57 28.43 8.49
C VAL A 60 -16.62 28.77 9.65
N GLY A 61 -16.62 30.05 10.09
CA GLY A 61 -15.85 30.52 11.24
C GLY A 61 -16.24 29.85 12.58
N ASP A 62 -17.50 29.44 12.75
CA ASP A 62 -17.93 28.71 13.97
C ASP A 62 -17.35 27.28 13.97
N LEU A 63 -17.35 26.60 12.81
CA LEU A 63 -16.70 25.31 12.65
C LEU A 63 -15.18 25.41 12.85
N GLU A 64 -14.56 26.46 12.35
CA GLU A 64 -13.12 26.73 12.54
C GLU A 64 -12.79 26.99 14.02
N ARG A 65 -13.65 27.73 14.75
CA ARG A 65 -13.50 27.96 16.19
C ARG A 65 -13.56 26.64 16.95
N PHE A 66 -14.58 25.81 16.69
CA PHE A 66 -14.67 24.47 17.29
C PHE A 66 -13.40 23.65 16.97
N ALA A 67 -12.95 23.64 15.72
CA ALA A 67 -11.75 22.94 15.33
C ALA A 67 -10.52 23.39 16.15
N LYS A 68 -10.31 24.69 16.32
CA LYS A 68 -9.16 25.26 17.06
C LYS A 68 -9.25 25.06 18.57
N THR A 69 -10.41 25.38 19.18
CA THR A 69 -10.53 25.46 20.64
C THR A 69 -11.14 24.20 21.28
N GLY A 70 -11.97 23.45 20.52
CA GLY A 70 -12.78 22.35 21.04
C GLY A 70 -14.07 22.79 21.71
N GLU A 71 -14.29 24.10 21.85
CA GLU A 71 -15.56 24.63 22.37
C GLU A 71 -16.61 24.58 21.26
N VAL A 72 -17.82 24.10 21.61
CA VAL A 72 -18.94 24.05 20.66
C VAL A 72 -19.67 25.40 20.72
N PRO A 73 -19.56 26.24 19.67
CA PRO A 73 -20.29 27.51 19.60
C PRO A 73 -21.80 27.31 19.70
N SER A 74 -22.54 28.35 20.14
CA SER A 74 -23.99 28.28 20.25
C SER A 74 -24.70 27.90 18.97
N ALA A 75 -24.19 28.36 17.84
CA ALA A 75 -24.68 27.99 16.49
C ALA A 75 -24.52 26.51 16.16
N LEU A 76 -23.64 25.79 16.83
CA LEU A 76 -23.34 24.36 16.59
C LEU A 76 -23.91 23.44 17.69
N GLN A 77 -24.68 23.97 18.67
CA GLN A 77 -25.19 23.18 19.81
C GLN A 77 -26.08 22.01 19.39
N LEU A 78 -26.88 22.16 18.34
CA LEU A 78 -27.70 21.07 17.77
C LEU A 78 -26.84 19.86 17.35
N TYR A 79 -25.60 20.11 16.91
CA TYR A 79 -24.67 19.10 16.44
C TYR A 79 -23.67 18.62 17.50
N ALA A 80 -23.80 19.13 18.76
CA ALA A 80 -22.89 18.75 19.83
C ALA A 80 -22.70 17.24 20.02
N PRO A 81 -23.75 16.38 19.90
CA PRO A 81 -23.56 14.93 20.02
C PRO A 81 -22.65 14.32 18.97
N VAL A 82 -22.52 14.93 17.76
CA VAL A 82 -21.68 14.46 16.66
C VAL A 82 -20.35 15.21 16.56
N LEU A 83 -20.21 16.36 17.23
CA LEU A 83 -18.97 17.14 17.31
C LEU A 83 -18.01 16.57 18.37
N THR A 84 -17.62 15.33 18.18
CA THR A 84 -16.72 14.62 19.09
C THR A 84 -15.27 15.15 18.99
N PRO A 85 -14.39 14.85 19.98
CA PRO A 85 -12.95 15.12 19.87
C PRO A 85 -12.32 14.54 18.59
N GLN A 86 -12.87 13.43 18.09
CA GLN A 86 -12.44 12.78 16.85
C GLN A 86 -12.77 13.66 15.63
N VAL A 87 -14.01 14.15 15.53
CA VAL A 87 -14.42 15.08 14.46
C VAL A 87 -13.57 16.34 14.50
N ARG A 88 -13.35 16.93 15.69
CA ARG A 88 -12.45 18.07 15.85
C ARG A 88 -11.09 17.81 15.24
N LYS A 89 -10.51 16.65 15.55
CA LYS A 89 -9.18 16.30 15.08
C LYS A 89 -9.15 16.07 13.57
N SER A 90 -10.20 15.50 12.98
CA SER A 90 -10.32 15.38 11.52
C SER A 90 -10.36 16.75 10.83
N LEU A 91 -11.03 17.73 11.42
CA LEU A 91 -11.07 19.09 10.90
C LEU A 91 -9.73 19.83 10.98
N THR A 92 -8.90 19.50 11.98
CA THR A 92 -7.58 20.12 12.21
C THR A 92 -6.42 19.34 11.61
N SER A 93 -6.67 18.11 11.14
CA SER A 93 -5.65 17.30 10.48
C SER A 93 -5.21 17.96 9.19
N ARG A 94 -3.91 18.23 9.08
CA ARG A 94 -3.30 18.88 7.92
C ARG A 94 -2.39 17.94 7.18
N LEU A 95 -2.57 17.89 5.87
CA LEU A 95 -1.57 17.35 4.97
C LEU A 95 -0.59 18.48 4.66
N GLN A 96 0.60 18.44 5.28
CA GLN A 96 1.65 19.37 4.95
C GLN A 96 2.22 19.01 3.58
N LEU A 97 2.06 19.90 2.64
CA LEU A 97 2.55 19.79 1.27
C LEU A 97 3.64 20.84 1.07
N ASP A 98 4.73 20.45 0.41
CA ASP A 98 5.71 21.44 -0.06
C ASP A 98 5.00 22.42 -1.00
N PRO A 99 5.06 23.74 -0.76
CA PRO A 99 4.37 24.74 -1.59
C PRO A 99 4.71 24.67 -3.08
N ASN A 100 5.91 24.16 -3.42
CA ASN A 100 6.37 24.02 -4.81
C ASN A 100 5.80 22.79 -5.51
N PHE A 101 5.45 21.74 -4.74
CA PHE A 101 4.98 20.45 -5.28
C PHE A 101 3.55 20.11 -4.87
N GLY A 102 2.99 20.81 -3.88
CA GLY A 102 1.68 20.48 -3.31
C GLY A 102 0.55 20.43 -4.32
N GLY A 103 0.52 21.37 -5.26
CA GLY A 103 -0.48 21.39 -6.33
C GLY A 103 -0.38 20.17 -7.26
N GLN A 104 0.84 19.74 -7.61
CA GLN A 104 1.04 18.55 -8.46
C GLN A 104 0.66 17.27 -7.72
N ILE A 105 1.01 17.16 -6.44
CA ILE A 105 0.67 15.99 -5.59
C ILE A 105 -0.84 15.85 -5.48
N VAL A 106 -1.56 16.95 -5.23
CA VAL A 106 -3.03 16.94 -5.14
C VAL A 106 -3.66 16.62 -6.50
N ASP A 107 -3.15 17.16 -7.59
CA ASP A 107 -3.66 16.89 -8.94
C ASP A 107 -3.53 15.40 -9.31
N GLU A 108 -2.37 14.80 -9.06
CA GLU A 108 -2.13 13.37 -9.29
C GLU A 108 -2.99 12.49 -8.37
N LEU A 109 -3.13 12.89 -7.10
CA LEU A 109 -4.00 12.22 -6.15
C LEU A 109 -5.45 12.19 -6.65
N LEU A 110 -6.00 13.34 -7.04
CA LEU A 110 -7.40 13.46 -7.47
C LEU A 110 -7.66 12.76 -8.81
N LYS A 111 -6.66 12.60 -9.66
CA LYS A 111 -6.73 11.81 -10.91
C LYS A 111 -6.65 10.31 -10.70
N SER A 112 -6.13 9.86 -9.56
CA SER A 112 -6.04 8.43 -9.23
C SER A 112 -7.44 7.80 -9.13
N PRO A 113 -7.57 6.46 -9.29
CA PRO A 113 -8.85 5.76 -9.08
C PRO A 113 -9.47 6.07 -7.70
N SER A 114 -8.66 6.07 -6.65
CA SER A 114 -9.09 6.36 -5.29
C SER A 114 -9.48 7.83 -5.09
N GLY A 115 -8.76 8.76 -5.73
CA GLY A 115 -9.11 10.18 -5.72
C GLY A 115 -10.44 10.46 -6.40
N LYS A 116 -10.73 9.80 -7.53
CA LYS A 116 -12.03 9.85 -8.19
C LYS A 116 -13.15 9.31 -7.32
N GLN A 117 -12.91 8.21 -6.61
CA GLN A 117 -13.88 7.64 -5.66
C GLN A 117 -14.12 8.60 -4.48
N LEU A 118 -13.06 9.21 -3.92
CA LEU A 118 -13.20 10.24 -2.88
C LEU A 118 -14.06 11.41 -3.37
N LEU A 119 -13.75 11.96 -4.55
CA LEU A 119 -14.52 13.08 -5.11
C LEU A 119 -16.00 12.72 -5.28
N SER A 120 -16.29 11.50 -5.76
CA SER A 120 -17.66 11.00 -5.89
C SER A 120 -18.36 10.87 -4.52
N SER A 121 -17.65 10.39 -3.50
CA SER A 121 -18.19 10.31 -2.13
C SER A 121 -18.42 11.70 -1.54
N LEU A 122 -17.46 12.61 -1.71
CA LEU A 122 -17.60 14.00 -1.24
C LEU A 122 -18.76 14.72 -1.94
N GLN A 123 -18.99 14.48 -3.25
CA GLN A 123 -20.14 15.03 -3.96
C GLN A 123 -21.47 14.60 -3.32
N GLN A 124 -21.55 13.38 -2.78
CA GLN A 124 -22.74 12.92 -2.04
C GLN A 124 -22.88 13.63 -0.68
N ALA A 125 -21.78 13.97 -0.02
CA ALA A 125 -21.79 14.69 1.26
C ALA A 125 -22.00 16.20 1.07
N VAL A 126 -21.68 16.74 -0.10
CA VAL A 126 -21.83 18.16 -0.43
C VAL A 126 -22.70 18.29 -1.70
N PRO A 127 -24.01 18.01 -1.60
CA PRO A 127 -24.92 18.09 -2.72
C PRO A 127 -24.98 19.53 -3.26
N GLY A 128 -24.90 19.66 -4.58
CA GLY A 128 -24.86 20.97 -5.27
C GLY A 128 -23.48 21.40 -5.75
N LEU A 129 -22.41 20.65 -5.41
CA LEU A 129 -21.09 20.82 -6.02
C LEU A 129 -20.85 19.82 -7.13
N THR A 130 -20.19 20.28 -8.20
CA THR A 130 -19.67 19.35 -9.23
C THR A 130 -18.31 18.78 -8.81
N ILE A 131 -17.91 17.68 -9.44
CA ILE A 131 -16.58 17.09 -9.23
C ILE A 131 -15.48 18.09 -9.55
N GLU A 132 -15.64 18.89 -10.60
CA GLU A 132 -14.68 19.91 -11.05
C GLU A 132 -14.54 21.03 -9.99
N GLN A 133 -15.65 21.45 -9.38
CA GLN A 133 -15.63 22.45 -8.31
C GLN A 133 -14.92 21.91 -7.06
N LEU A 134 -15.15 20.65 -6.70
CA LEU A 134 -14.43 19.98 -5.61
C LEU A 134 -12.93 19.89 -5.93
N GLN A 135 -12.56 19.46 -7.13
CA GLN A 135 -11.15 19.40 -7.56
C GLN A 135 -10.48 20.77 -7.46
N ALA A 136 -11.14 21.81 -7.97
CA ALA A 136 -10.63 23.17 -7.89
C ALA A 136 -10.44 23.64 -6.45
N SER A 137 -11.38 23.30 -5.54
CA SER A 137 -11.30 23.65 -4.12
C SER A 137 -10.12 22.94 -3.41
N PHE A 138 -9.88 21.66 -3.70
CA PHE A 138 -8.71 20.95 -3.20
C PHE A 138 -7.41 21.57 -3.72
N TRP A 139 -7.36 21.91 -5.00
CA TRP A 139 -6.18 22.51 -5.63
C TRP A 139 -5.86 23.90 -5.05
N LEU A 140 -6.89 24.75 -4.87
CA LEU A 140 -6.73 26.07 -4.24
C LEU A 140 -6.28 25.95 -2.79
N ALA A 141 -6.89 25.05 -2.00
CA ALA A 141 -6.50 24.81 -0.60
C ALA A 141 -5.07 24.30 -0.47
N ALA A 142 -4.61 23.42 -1.38
CA ALA A 142 -3.25 22.88 -1.37
C ALA A 142 -2.16 23.94 -1.64
N ARG A 143 -2.49 25.04 -2.29
CA ARG A 143 -1.57 26.16 -2.58
C ARG A 143 -1.46 27.16 -1.42
N GLN A 144 -2.30 27.03 -0.41
CA GLN A 144 -2.22 27.89 0.76
C GLN A 144 -1.01 27.48 1.62
N ALA A 145 -0.28 28.47 2.14
CA ALA A 145 0.97 28.26 2.89
C ALA A 145 0.82 27.38 4.16
N ASN A 146 -0.42 27.18 4.62
CA ASN A 146 -0.74 26.44 5.84
C ASN A 146 -1.01 24.94 5.63
N GLY A 147 -0.91 24.43 4.40
CA GLY A 147 -1.22 23.03 4.07
C GLY A 147 -2.70 22.76 3.86
N LEU A 148 -3.01 21.53 3.42
CA LEU A 148 -4.36 21.08 3.07
C LEU A 148 -5.07 20.52 4.31
N ASP A 149 -6.15 21.15 4.75
CA ASP A 149 -7.08 20.65 5.76
C ASP A 149 -8.54 20.83 5.32
N ALA A 150 -9.48 20.20 6.03
CA ALA A 150 -10.90 20.25 5.68
C ALA A 150 -11.47 21.68 5.66
N ILE A 151 -11.05 22.54 6.60
CA ILE A 151 -11.50 23.94 6.67
C ILE A 151 -10.95 24.73 5.47
N ALA A 152 -9.69 24.52 5.09
CA ALA A 152 -9.09 25.15 3.92
C ALA A 152 -9.84 24.78 2.62
N VAL A 153 -10.22 23.49 2.48
CA VAL A 153 -11.01 23.02 1.32
C VAL A 153 -12.40 23.67 1.33
N LEU A 154 -13.10 23.69 2.47
CA LEU A 154 -14.43 24.34 2.58
C LEU A 154 -14.36 25.82 2.19
N LYS A 155 -13.36 26.56 2.70
CA LYS A 155 -13.16 27.99 2.36
C LYS A 155 -12.78 28.21 0.88
N ALA A 156 -12.24 27.22 0.22
CA ALA A 156 -11.87 27.29 -1.20
C ALA A 156 -13.03 26.97 -2.16
N ILE A 157 -14.20 26.55 -1.63
CA ILE A 157 -15.39 26.28 -2.46
C ILE A 157 -15.93 27.61 -3.02
N PRO A 158 -16.17 27.68 -4.35
CA PRO A 158 -16.60 28.94 -5.01
C PRO A 158 -18.13 29.15 -4.90
N GLN A 159 -18.66 29.10 -3.67
CA GLN A 159 -20.07 29.33 -3.33
C GLN A 159 -20.14 29.98 -1.97
N GLU A 160 -20.97 31.00 -1.79
CA GLU A 160 -21.16 31.68 -0.51
C GLU A 160 -21.72 30.75 0.58
N THR A 161 -22.68 29.90 0.19
CA THR A 161 -23.31 28.91 1.08
C THR A 161 -23.18 27.52 0.49
N VAL A 162 -22.68 26.58 1.31
CA VAL A 162 -22.47 25.18 0.95
C VAL A 162 -23.35 24.29 1.82
N THR A 163 -24.16 23.43 1.19
CA THR A 163 -24.93 22.42 1.92
C THR A 163 -24.08 21.19 2.19
N VAL A 164 -24.03 20.74 3.45
CA VAL A 164 -23.28 19.56 3.90
C VAL A 164 -24.24 18.57 4.56
N ASP A 165 -24.31 17.36 4.02
CA ASP A 165 -24.95 16.22 4.71
C ASP A 165 -23.98 15.71 5.79
N VAL A 166 -24.31 16.00 7.05
CA VAL A 166 -23.45 15.72 8.21
C VAL A 166 -23.22 14.21 8.38
N THR A 167 -24.25 13.38 8.13
CA THR A 167 -24.14 11.93 8.27
C THR A 167 -23.12 11.39 7.26
N LYS A 168 -23.27 11.76 6.00
CA LYS A 168 -22.32 11.33 4.93
C LYS A 168 -20.92 11.90 5.13
N ALA A 169 -20.82 13.16 5.60
CA ALA A 169 -19.53 13.77 5.90
C ALA A 169 -18.79 13.03 7.03
N ILE A 170 -19.51 12.60 8.09
CA ILE A 170 -18.94 11.79 9.18
C ILE A 170 -18.54 10.41 8.66
N ASP A 171 -19.37 9.76 7.85
CA ASP A 171 -19.04 8.45 7.25
C ASP A 171 -17.75 8.55 6.43
N ILE A 172 -17.60 9.56 5.58
CA ILE A 172 -16.38 9.80 4.83
C ILE A 172 -15.20 10.08 5.77
N ALA A 173 -15.37 10.96 6.75
CA ALA A 173 -14.31 11.31 7.70
C ALA A 173 -13.82 10.09 8.51
N SER A 174 -14.72 9.16 8.87
CA SER A 174 -14.38 7.91 9.55
C SER A 174 -13.56 6.96 8.69
N GLN A 175 -13.72 7.05 7.37
CA GLN A 175 -13.03 6.24 6.37
C GLN A 175 -11.75 6.92 5.84
N LEU A 176 -11.53 8.22 6.12
CA LEU A 176 -10.33 8.94 5.70
C LEU A 176 -9.11 8.49 6.50
N ASN A 177 -8.30 7.66 5.87
CA ASN A 177 -7.03 7.19 6.38
C ASN A 177 -5.89 8.04 5.81
N PHE A 178 -5.32 8.93 6.62
CA PHE A 178 -4.25 9.85 6.20
C PHE A 178 -3.00 9.12 5.69
N SER A 179 -2.64 7.99 6.28
CA SER A 179 -1.49 7.20 5.83
C SER A 179 -1.73 6.58 4.45
N TYR A 180 -2.97 6.15 4.18
CA TYR A 180 -3.37 5.70 2.85
C TYR A 180 -3.30 6.85 1.84
N TRP A 181 -3.81 8.03 2.18
CA TRP A 181 -3.76 9.20 1.29
C TRP A 181 -2.33 9.68 1.02
N LYS A 182 -1.44 9.62 2.01
CA LYS A 182 0.01 9.82 1.80
C LYS A 182 0.57 8.78 0.81
N SER A 183 0.14 7.53 0.89
CA SER A 183 0.54 6.47 -0.05
C SER A 183 0.07 6.79 -1.48
N GLN A 184 -1.18 7.25 -1.63
CA GLN A 184 -1.73 7.66 -2.93
C GLN A 184 -1.00 8.86 -3.52
N ALA A 185 -0.68 9.88 -2.70
CA ALA A 185 0.08 11.04 -3.13
C ALA A 185 1.50 10.68 -3.63
N VAL A 186 2.10 9.64 -3.07
CA VAL A 186 3.44 9.15 -3.47
C VAL A 186 3.36 8.16 -4.63
N SER A 187 2.21 7.53 -4.87
CA SER A 187 2.04 6.46 -5.87
C SER A 187 2.49 6.87 -7.27
N SER A 188 1.97 7.98 -7.81
CA SER A 188 2.35 8.48 -9.13
C SER A 188 3.81 8.95 -9.19
N LEU A 189 4.34 9.44 -8.07
CA LEU A 189 5.75 9.79 -7.97
C LEU A 189 6.63 8.55 -8.02
N LEU A 190 6.26 7.48 -7.31
CA LEU A 190 6.93 6.17 -7.38
C LEU A 190 6.88 5.61 -8.80
N GLU A 191 5.72 5.64 -9.43
CA GLU A 191 5.56 5.14 -10.79
C GLU A 191 6.52 5.81 -11.77
N ARG A 192 6.61 7.15 -11.74
CA ARG A 192 7.47 7.92 -12.64
C ARG A 192 8.94 7.83 -12.26
N SER A 193 9.27 8.02 -10.99
CA SER A 193 10.66 8.12 -10.53
C SER A 193 11.40 6.78 -10.51
N LEU A 194 10.66 5.67 -10.46
CA LEU A 194 11.22 4.31 -10.48
C LEU A 194 11.12 3.65 -11.86
N LYS A 195 10.60 4.36 -12.86
CA LYS A 195 10.56 3.90 -14.25
C LYS A 195 11.98 3.83 -14.83
N THR A 196 12.22 2.86 -15.70
CA THR A 196 13.47 2.74 -16.48
C THR A 196 13.16 2.76 -17.97
N ASP A 197 14.09 3.30 -18.75
CA ASP A 197 14.02 3.26 -20.23
C ASP A 197 14.73 2.03 -20.79
N SER A 198 15.30 1.17 -19.93
CA SER A 198 16.02 -0.04 -20.35
C SER A 198 15.06 -1.16 -20.72
N ASP A 199 15.21 -1.73 -21.89
CA ASP A 199 14.52 -2.95 -22.29
C ASP A 199 15.11 -4.16 -21.55
N PHE A 200 14.24 -5.11 -21.22
CA PHE A 200 14.65 -6.39 -20.66
C PHE A 200 14.61 -7.48 -21.72
N ARG A 201 15.72 -8.22 -21.84
CA ARG A 201 15.82 -9.41 -22.70
C ARG A 201 16.57 -10.51 -21.97
N SER A 202 16.07 -11.72 -22.04
CA SER A 202 16.72 -12.91 -21.49
C SER A 202 16.39 -14.13 -22.33
N SER A 203 17.28 -15.14 -22.30
CA SER A 203 17.07 -16.44 -22.94
C SER A 203 16.07 -17.33 -22.19
N PHE A 204 15.77 -17.01 -20.94
CA PHE A 204 14.77 -17.72 -20.14
C PHE A 204 14.02 -16.74 -19.22
N ASP A 205 12.90 -17.17 -18.66
CA ASP A 205 12.11 -16.40 -17.71
C ASP A 205 11.89 -17.22 -16.43
N PRO A 206 12.45 -16.80 -15.27
CA PRO A 206 12.32 -17.50 -14.01
C PRO A 206 10.88 -17.49 -13.45
N SER A 207 9.96 -16.75 -14.05
CA SER A 207 8.54 -16.78 -13.68
C SER A 207 7.78 -17.96 -14.31
N ASN A 208 8.36 -18.63 -15.29
CA ASN A 208 7.81 -19.85 -15.85
C ASN A 208 7.99 -21.02 -14.87
N PRO A 209 7.08 -22.02 -14.85
CA PRO A 209 7.26 -23.22 -14.04
C PRO A 209 8.60 -23.91 -14.32
N GLY A 210 9.22 -24.43 -13.29
CA GLY A 210 10.40 -25.28 -13.42
C GLY A 210 10.04 -26.66 -13.99
N SER A 211 11.07 -27.44 -14.29
CA SER A 211 10.92 -28.77 -14.93
C SER A 211 10.63 -29.91 -13.96
N GLU A 212 10.74 -29.67 -12.64
CA GLU A 212 10.64 -30.73 -11.65
C GLU A 212 9.18 -31.02 -11.26
N SER A 213 8.83 -32.30 -11.09
CA SER A 213 7.55 -32.71 -10.54
C SER A 213 7.50 -32.42 -9.03
N VAL A 214 6.48 -31.69 -8.60
CA VAL A 214 6.31 -31.26 -7.20
C VAL A 214 5.52 -32.31 -6.41
N GLN A 215 6.08 -32.71 -5.28
CA GLN A 215 5.42 -33.51 -4.24
C GLN A 215 4.97 -32.58 -3.11
N GLN A 216 3.91 -32.95 -2.41
CA GLN A 216 3.38 -32.21 -1.27
C GLN A 216 2.99 -33.18 -0.14
N GLN A 217 3.33 -32.81 1.09
CA GLN A 217 2.90 -33.52 2.29
C GLN A 217 2.53 -32.54 3.40
N THR A 218 1.45 -32.78 4.10
CA THR A 218 1.08 -32.04 5.31
C THR A 218 1.70 -32.73 6.55
N LEU A 219 2.42 -31.97 7.35
CA LEU A 219 2.99 -32.39 8.63
C LEU A 219 2.14 -31.81 9.77
N PRO A 220 1.50 -32.64 10.62
CA PRO A 220 0.75 -32.16 11.79
C PRO A 220 1.69 -31.96 12.98
N LEU A 221 2.49 -30.89 12.95
CA LEU A 221 3.42 -30.59 14.03
C LEU A 221 2.70 -30.02 15.26
N TYR A 222 3.18 -30.40 16.44
CA TYR A 222 2.62 -29.94 17.71
C TYR A 222 3.73 -29.59 18.69
N ASP A 223 3.83 -28.30 19.03
CA ASP A 223 4.73 -27.83 20.07
C ASP A 223 4.13 -28.07 21.45
N ARG A 224 4.60 -29.14 22.10
CA ARG A 224 4.12 -29.54 23.43
C ARG A 224 4.43 -28.51 24.51
N ALA A 225 5.57 -27.83 24.41
CA ALA A 225 6.02 -26.88 25.42
C ALA A 225 5.12 -25.63 25.46
N ARG A 226 4.60 -25.21 24.31
CA ARG A 226 3.74 -24.04 24.20
C ARG A 226 2.28 -24.39 23.89
N SER A 227 1.95 -25.69 23.78
CA SER A 227 0.61 -26.21 23.45
C SER A 227 0.06 -25.62 22.15
N ARG A 228 0.90 -25.58 21.08
CA ARG A 228 0.55 -24.96 19.80
C ARG A 228 0.51 -26.02 18.70
N ASN A 229 -0.61 -26.04 17.97
CA ASN A 229 -0.80 -26.87 16.77
C ASN A 229 -0.27 -26.09 15.55
N LEU A 230 0.70 -26.64 14.86
CA LEU A 230 1.45 -25.97 13.80
C LEU A 230 1.49 -26.85 12.54
N PRO A 231 0.38 -26.98 11.80
CA PRO A 231 0.39 -27.74 10.56
C PRO A 231 1.26 -27.06 9.51
N VAL A 232 2.04 -27.85 8.77
CA VAL A 232 2.98 -27.37 7.74
C VAL A 232 2.75 -28.18 6.47
N ASP A 233 2.55 -27.50 5.35
CA ASP A 233 2.60 -28.13 4.03
C ASP A 233 4.02 -28.02 3.47
N VAL A 234 4.68 -29.15 3.28
CA VAL A 234 6.00 -29.21 2.66
C VAL A 234 5.86 -29.56 1.19
N TYR A 235 6.51 -28.77 0.34
CA TYR A 235 6.58 -28.97 -1.12
C TYR A 235 8.03 -29.23 -1.51
N TRP A 236 8.29 -30.28 -2.27
CA TRP A 236 9.63 -30.62 -2.74
C TRP A 236 9.60 -31.36 -4.08
N SER A 237 10.76 -31.50 -4.71
CA SER A 237 10.92 -32.28 -5.92
C SER A 237 11.88 -33.46 -5.72
N GLY A 238 12.03 -34.26 -6.75
CA GLY A 238 12.98 -35.39 -6.72
C GLY A 238 14.42 -34.95 -6.45
N LYS A 239 14.83 -33.82 -7.04
CA LYS A 239 16.16 -33.22 -6.86
C LYS A 239 15.99 -31.91 -6.11
N THR A 240 16.39 -31.90 -4.83
CA THR A 240 16.37 -30.70 -4.00
C THR A 240 17.70 -29.98 -4.02
N ARG A 241 17.66 -28.64 -4.00
CA ARG A 241 18.83 -27.75 -4.03
C ARG A 241 18.55 -26.44 -3.28
N GLY A 242 19.57 -25.63 -3.07
CA GLY A 242 19.43 -24.30 -2.50
C GLY A 242 19.00 -24.29 -1.02
N PRO A 243 18.57 -23.13 -0.51
CA PRO A 243 18.06 -22.99 0.85
C PRO A 243 16.65 -23.57 0.98
N LEU A 244 16.26 -23.89 2.22
CA LEU A 244 14.86 -24.12 2.56
C LEU A 244 14.10 -22.80 2.51
N VAL A 245 12.92 -22.79 1.88
CA VAL A 245 12.03 -21.63 1.86
C VAL A 245 10.90 -21.84 2.87
N VAL A 246 10.66 -20.86 3.73
CA VAL A 246 9.52 -20.85 4.66
C VAL A 246 8.54 -19.78 4.24
N LEU A 247 7.30 -20.17 3.94
CA LEU A 247 6.20 -19.24 3.62
C LEU A 247 5.35 -19.00 4.86
N VAL A 248 5.23 -17.73 5.24
CA VAL A 248 4.55 -17.31 6.48
C VAL A 248 3.31 -16.49 6.11
N PRO A 249 2.10 -16.94 6.47
CA PRO A 249 0.88 -16.22 6.17
C PRO A 249 0.68 -15.00 7.09
N GLY A 250 -0.20 -14.09 6.68
CA GLY A 250 -0.65 -12.98 7.50
C GLY A 250 -1.53 -13.39 8.69
N PHE A 251 -2.12 -12.39 9.33
CA PHE A 251 -3.09 -12.60 10.41
C PHE A 251 -4.33 -13.36 9.89
N GLU A 252 -4.73 -14.42 10.61
CA GLU A 252 -5.88 -15.31 10.27
C GLU A 252 -5.86 -15.86 8.83
N ALA A 253 -4.70 -15.88 8.19
CA ALA A 253 -4.50 -16.57 6.91
C ALA A 253 -3.88 -17.96 7.16
N ASN A 254 -4.12 -18.87 6.24
CA ASN A 254 -3.65 -20.25 6.32
C ASN A 254 -2.46 -20.52 5.40
N ARG A 255 -1.87 -21.70 5.50
CA ARG A 255 -0.72 -22.15 4.71
C ARG A 255 -0.95 -22.21 3.19
N GLY A 256 -2.21 -22.19 2.73
CA GLY A 256 -2.56 -22.09 1.31
C GLY A 256 -2.41 -20.70 0.71
N PHE A 257 -2.19 -19.67 1.53
CA PHE A 257 -2.19 -18.26 1.09
C PHE A 257 -1.20 -17.97 -0.04
N LEU A 258 -0.02 -18.60 -0.03
CA LEU A 258 1.03 -18.46 -1.06
C LEU A 258 1.31 -19.79 -1.79
N ALA A 259 0.32 -20.70 -1.89
CA ALA A 259 0.52 -22.03 -2.45
C ALA A 259 1.00 -22.02 -3.91
N TYR A 260 0.60 -21.02 -4.71
CA TYR A 260 1.12 -20.86 -6.08
C TYR A 260 2.64 -20.64 -6.09
N LEU A 261 3.15 -19.85 -5.13
CA LEU A 261 4.58 -19.57 -5.00
C LEU A 261 5.33 -20.80 -4.48
N ALA A 262 4.72 -21.54 -3.52
CA ALA A 262 5.28 -22.80 -3.01
C ALA A 262 5.51 -23.81 -4.15
N ARG A 263 4.48 -24.06 -4.96
CA ARG A 263 4.55 -24.97 -6.11
C ARG A 263 5.57 -24.51 -7.14
N HIS A 264 5.61 -23.20 -7.42
CA HIS A 264 6.55 -22.63 -8.36
C HIS A 264 8.01 -22.85 -7.91
N LEU A 265 8.34 -22.46 -6.68
CA LEU A 265 9.70 -22.61 -6.15
C LEU A 265 10.12 -24.09 -6.07
N ALA A 266 9.21 -24.97 -5.69
CA ALA A 266 9.45 -26.41 -5.63
C ALA A 266 9.68 -27.02 -7.03
N SER A 267 9.01 -26.52 -8.07
CA SER A 267 9.25 -26.96 -9.46
C SER A 267 10.64 -26.58 -9.99
N HIS A 268 11.31 -25.62 -9.34
CA HIS A 268 12.70 -25.25 -9.60
C HIS A 268 13.72 -25.97 -8.67
N GLY A 269 13.28 -26.98 -7.92
CA GLY A 269 14.13 -27.79 -7.07
C GLY A 269 14.35 -27.27 -5.64
N LEU A 270 13.69 -26.17 -5.26
CA LEU A 270 13.72 -25.71 -3.87
C LEU A 270 12.77 -26.54 -3.00
N THR A 271 13.10 -26.69 -1.72
CA THR A 271 12.12 -27.23 -0.75
C THR A 271 11.43 -26.08 -0.04
N VAL A 272 10.10 -26.13 0.04
CA VAL A 272 9.27 -25.06 0.58
C VAL A 272 8.40 -25.61 1.73
N ALA A 273 8.41 -24.94 2.88
CA ALA A 273 7.54 -25.19 4.02
C ALA A 273 6.55 -24.03 4.16
N ALA A 274 5.29 -24.26 3.84
CA ALA A 274 4.21 -23.29 4.04
C ALA A 274 3.56 -23.58 5.41
N ILE A 275 3.66 -22.63 6.33
CA ILE A 275 3.24 -22.79 7.72
C ILE A 275 1.86 -22.21 7.98
N GLU A 276 1.25 -22.63 9.08
CA GLU A 276 0.02 -22.06 9.60
C GLU A 276 0.16 -21.89 11.11
N HIS A 277 -0.13 -20.68 11.60
CA HIS A 277 -0.20 -20.40 13.03
C HIS A 277 -1.58 -20.75 13.60
N PRO A 278 -1.69 -21.08 14.90
CA PRO A 278 -2.98 -21.23 15.53
C PRO A 278 -3.85 -19.99 15.37
N SER A 279 -5.13 -20.17 15.05
CA SER A 279 -6.08 -19.05 15.02
C SER A 279 -6.21 -18.44 16.40
N THR A 280 -6.18 -17.10 16.46
CA THR A 280 -6.39 -16.33 17.69
C THR A 280 -7.81 -15.78 17.78
N ALA A 281 -8.61 -15.94 16.72
CA ALA A 281 -10.01 -15.54 16.71
C ALA A 281 -10.81 -16.40 17.69
N GLN A 282 -11.23 -15.82 18.80
CA GLN A 282 -12.11 -16.47 19.74
C GLN A 282 -13.54 -16.53 19.17
N ASN A 283 -14.02 -17.76 18.88
CA ASN A 283 -15.41 -18.09 18.56
C ASN A 283 -16.04 -17.35 17.36
N GLY A 284 -15.28 -17.01 16.33
CA GLY A 284 -15.83 -16.40 15.11
C GLY A 284 -16.38 -14.98 15.27
N SER A 285 -16.24 -14.36 16.45
CA SER A 285 -16.66 -13.01 16.73
C SER A 285 -15.47 -12.08 16.53
N LEU A 286 -15.50 -11.25 15.50
CA LEU A 286 -14.61 -10.10 15.39
C LEU A 286 -14.99 -9.14 16.52
N SER A 287 -14.18 -9.09 17.57
CA SER A 287 -14.29 -8.05 18.59
C SER A 287 -14.14 -6.68 17.91
N LEU A 288 -15.06 -5.76 18.19
CA LEU A 288 -14.93 -4.37 17.75
C LEU A 288 -13.72 -3.65 18.38
N ASN A 289 -13.10 -4.27 19.40
CA ASN A 289 -11.85 -3.82 20.00
C ASN A 289 -10.65 -4.41 19.23
N LEU A 290 -10.16 -3.66 18.26
CA LEU A 290 -9.01 -4.04 17.43
C LEU A 290 -7.75 -4.34 18.24
N ASP A 291 -7.57 -3.73 19.42
CA ASP A 291 -6.46 -3.98 20.36
C ASP A 291 -6.51 -5.39 21.00
N GLN A 292 -7.65 -6.07 20.91
CA GLN A 292 -7.87 -7.41 21.46
C GLN A 292 -7.87 -8.50 20.39
N LEU A 293 -7.71 -8.14 19.10
CA LEU A 293 -7.71 -9.10 18.00
C LEU A 293 -6.53 -10.08 18.08
N VAL A 294 -5.38 -9.63 18.59
CA VAL A 294 -4.17 -10.44 18.70
C VAL A 294 -3.63 -10.33 20.12
N PRO A 295 -3.48 -11.43 20.87
CA PRO A 295 -2.77 -11.40 22.13
C PRO A 295 -1.34 -10.89 21.93
N ALA A 296 -0.86 -10.01 22.82
CA ALA A 296 0.48 -9.41 22.71
C ALA A 296 1.60 -10.45 22.53
N LYS A 297 1.46 -11.60 23.19
CA LYS A 297 2.44 -12.71 23.12
C LYS A 297 2.60 -13.28 21.70
N GLU A 298 1.62 -13.15 20.82
CA GLU A 298 1.72 -13.66 19.44
C GLU A 298 2.86 -12.99 18.66
N PHE A 299 3.23 -11.74 18.99
CA PHE A 299 4.41 -11.11 18.41
C PHE A 299 5.72 -11.81 18.77
N ILE A 300 5.72 -12.64 19.81
CA ILE A 300 6.86 -13.47 20.21
C ILE A 300 6.63 -14.93 19.83
N ASP A 301 5.40 -15.43 20.03
CA ASP A 301 5.09 -16.84 19.82
C ASP A 301 5.13 -17.22 18.34
N ARG A 302 4.67 -16.35 17.43
CA ARG A 302 4.68 -16.65 15.98
C ARG A 302 6.11 -16.79 15.41
N PRO A 303 7.08 -15.90 15.65
CA PRO A 303 8.47 -16.17 15.26
C PRO A 303 9.04 -17.44 15.92
N LYS A 304 8.69 -17.74 17.18
CA LYS A 304 9.09 -18.99 17.86
C LYS A 304 8.44 -20.24 17.25
N ASP A 305 7.25 -20.12 16.68
CA ASP A 305 6.64 -21.23 15.92
C ASP A 305 7.51 -21.60 14.72
N ILE A 306 8.03 -20.60 14.00
CA ILE A 306 8.92 -20.82 12.87
C ILE A 306 10.21 -21.48 13.32
N GLN A 307 10.81 -21.01 14.42
CA GLN A 307 12.02 -21.64 15.00
C GLN A 307 11.77 -23.10 15.37
N PHE A 308 10.66 -23.40 16.05
CA PHE A 308 10.26 -24.76 16.38
C PHE A 308 10.07 -25.63 15.12
N ILE A 309 9.37 -25.11 14.10
CA ILE A 309 9.17 -25.81 12.83
C ILE A 309 10.52 -26.11 12.16
N LEU A 310 11.46 -25.18 12.15
CA LEU A 310 12.79 -25.39 11.60
C LEU A 310 13.59 -26.46 12.39
N ASP A 311 13.41 -26.56 13.70
CA ASP A 311 14.02 -27.61 14.52
C ASP A 311 13.43 -28.99 14.19
N GLU A 312 12.10 -29.10 14.07
CA GLU A 312 11.42 -30.32 13.67
C GLU A 312 11.77 -30.76 12.24
N LEU A 313 11.82 -29.81 11.30
CA LEU A 313 12.26 -30.08 9.93
C LEU A 313 13.73 -30.54 9.87
N THR A 314 14.57 -30.01 10.75
CA THR A 314 15.97 -30.47 10.89
C THR A 314 16.02 -31.92 11.34
N ARG A 315 15.19 -32.29 12.31
CA ARG A 315 15.06 -33.67 12.80
C ARG A 315 14.56 -34.62 11.69
N LEU A 316 13.47 -34.23 11.01
CA LEU A 316 12.90 -35.02 9.92
C LEU A 316 13.85 -35.18 8.72
N ASN A 317 14.71 -34.21 8.47
CA ASN A 317 15.75 -34.30 7.44
C ASN A 317 16.81 -35.37 7.73
N GLN A 318 17.01 -35.71 9.00
CA GLN A 318 17.99 -36.74 9.44
C GLN A 318 17.35 -38.12 9.59
N GLU A 319 16.06 -38.19 9.83
CA GLU A 319 15.34 -39.45 10.02
C GLU A 319 14.94 -40.09 8.69
N SER A 320 14.77 -41.41 8.70
CA SER A 320 14.26 -42.15 7.54
C SER A 320 12.84 -41.72 7.20
N GLY A 321 12.59 -41.33 5.95
CA GLY A 321 11.28 -40.87 5.49
C GLY A 321 11.36 -40.08 4.17
N SER A 322 10.21 -39.58 3.74
CA SER A 322 10.07 -38.84 2.46
C SER A 322 10.93 -37.57 2.40
N LEU A 323 11.23 -36.97 3.56
CA LEU A 323 11.96 -35.70 3.68
C LEU A 323 13.44 -35.87 4.02
N GLN A 324 13.93 -37.12 4.19
CA GLN A 324 15.33 -37.39 4.51
C GLN A 324 16.25 -36.81 3.43
N GLY A 325 17.20 -35.95 3.84
CA GLY A 325 18.16 -35.31 2.94
C GLY A 325 17.57 -34.27 1.97
N LYS A 326 16.29 -33.87 2.14
CA LYS A 326 15.58 -32.94 1.26
C LYS A 326 15.55 -31.50 1.76
N LEU A 327 15.94 -31.25 3.01
CA LEU A 327 15.72 -29.98 3.71
C LEU A 327 17.07 -29.34 4.08
N ASN A 328 17.43 -28.24 3.42
CA ASN A 328 18.59 -27.44 3.84
C ASN A 328 18.18 -26.46 4.96
N THR A 329 17.97 -26.96 6.16
CA THR A 329 17.56 -26.17 7.33
C THR A 329 18.68 -25.29 7.90
N ARG A 330 19.90 -25.35 7.37
CA ARG A 330 21.00 -24.47 7.78
C ARG A 330 21.01 -23.13 7.04
N GLN A 331 20.35 -23.07 5.90
CA GLN A 331 20.16 -21.85 5.11
C GLN A 331 18.68 -21.73 4.78
N VAL A 332 18.06 -20.69 5.29
CA VAL A 332 16.60 -20.50 5.19
C VAL A 332 16.31 -19.14 4.60
N THR A 333 15.43 -19.11 3.60
CA THR A 333 14.79 -17.88 3.14
C THR A 333 13.38 -17.83 3.70
N VAL A 334 13.03 -16.76 4.41
CA VAL A 334 11.67 -16.56 4.93
C VAL A 334 10.93 -15.58 4.05
N ILE A 335 9.76 -15.98 3.54
CA ILE A 335 8.85 -15.14 2.75
C ILE A 335 7.56 -14.98 3.54
N GLY A 336 7.26 -13.77 4.01
CA GLY A 336 6.10 -13.52 4.85
C GLY A 336 5.20 -12.42 4.31
N HIS A 337 3.88 -12.57 4.50
CA HIS A 337 2.88 -11.59 4.12
C HIS A 337 2.31 -10.89 5.36
N SER A 338 2.12 -9.57 5.30
CA SER A 338 1.48 -8.78 6.36
C SER A 338 2.16 -8.99 7.72
N LEU A 339 1.48 -9.56 8.72
CA LEU A 339 2.07 -9.95 10.01
C LEU A 339 3.20 -10.99 9.81
N GLY A 340 3.08 -11.92 8.85
CA GLY A 340 4.16 -12.83 8.48
C GLY A 340 5.39 -12.10 7.90
N GLY A 341 5.19 -10.94 7.26
CA GLY A 341 6.28 -10.06 6.83
C GLY A 341 7.04 -9.44 8.00
N TYR A 342 6.33 -9.08 9.09
CA TYR A 342 6.95 -8.73 10.36
C TYR A 342 7.83 -9.88 10.88
N GLU A 343 7.30 -11.11 10.89
CA GLU A 343 8.02 -12.29 11.38
C GLU A 343 9.28 -12.57 10.58
N ALA A 344 9.20 -12.46 9.25
CA ALA A 344 10.35 -12.64 8.37
C ALA A 344 11.48 -11.65 8.71
N LEU A 345 11.15 -10.39 8.97
CA LEU A 345 12.12 -9.37 9.34
C LEU A 345 12.66 -9.55 10.77
N ALA A 346 11.82 -9.94 11.72
CA ALA A 346 12.23 -10.23 13.09
C ALA A 346 13.23 -11.39 13.13
N LEU A 347 12.96 -12.47 12.39
CA LEU A 347 13.88 -13.61 12.26
C LEU A 347 15.17 -13.25 11.50
N ALA A 348 15.12 -12.28 10.58
CA ALA A 348 16.29 -11.75 9.88
C ALA A 348 17.15 -10.82 10.76
N GLY A 349 16.67 -10.44 11.94
CA GLY A 349 17.42 -9.67 12.93
C GLY A 349 16.83 -8.29 13.27
N ALA A 350 15.66 -7.92 12.73
CA ALA A 350 15.00 -6.70 13.17
C ALA A 350 14.63 -6.79 14.66
N GLU A 351 15.01 -5.76 15.42
CA GLU A 351 14.74 -5.68 16.87
C GLU A 351 13.43 -4.92 17.13
N LEU A 352 12.52 -5.52 17.92
CA LEU A 352 11.32 -4.85 18.35
C LEU A 352 11.67 -3.72 19.33
N ASN A 353 11.03 -2.55 19.16
CA ASN A 353 11.18 -1.39 20.04
C ASN A 353 9.82 -1.00 20.64
N LEU A 354 9.50 -1.61 21.77
CA LEU A 354 8.19 -1.42 22.41
C LEU A 354 8.06 -0.09 23.17
N ASP A 355 9.16 0.58 23.50
CA ASP A 355 9.09 1.93 24.10
C ASP A 355 8.54 2.94 23.10
N GLU A 356 9.11 2.98 21.89
CA GLU A 356 8.62 3.84 20.83
C GLU A 356 7.21 3.44 20.39
N LEU A 357 6.93 2.13 20.30
CA LEU A 357 5.60 1.64 19.97
C LEU A 357 4.57 2.06 21.03
N ARG A 358 4.87 1.96 22.34
CA ARG A 358 3.97 2.41 23.41
C ARG A 358 3.75 3.92 23.35
N GLN A 359 4.79 4.69 23.04
CA GLN A 359 4.66 6.13 22.83
C GLN A 359 3.71 6.45 21.69
N PHE A 360 3.88 5.78 20.53
CA PHE A 360 2.99 5.91 19.38
C PHE A 360 1.54 5.52 19.74
N CYS A 361 1.35 4.38 20.41
CA CYS A 361 0.02 3.84 20.73
C CYS A 361 -0.72 4.62 21.83
N ARG A 362 -0.03 5.29 22.74
CA ARG A 362 -0.65 6.20 23.73
C ARG A 362 -0.96 7.57 23.13
N GLY A 363 -0.09 8.03 22.23
CA GLY A 363 -0.24 9.32 21.56
C GLY A 363 -1.13 9.24 20.32
N GLY A 364 -1.45 10.38 19.76
CA GLY A 364 -2.02 10.46 18.45
C GLY A 364 -3.53 10.26 18.34
N ASN A 365 -4.02 10.40 17.12
CA ASN A 365 -5.43 10.29 16.78
C ASN A 365 -5.76 8.83 16.47
N LEU A 366 -6.67 8.25 17.22
CA LEU A 366 -7.19 6.90 16.96
C LEU A 366 -7.73 6.76 15.53
N LEU A 367 -8.35 7.81 14.98
CA LEU A 367 -8.88 7.84 13.61
C LEU A 367 -7.78 7.92 12.52
N GLN A 368 -6.55 8.26 12.87
CA GLN A 368 -5.43 8.28 11.93
C GLN A 368 -4.69 6.95 11.87
N ARG A 369 -4.98 6.04 12.80
CA ARG A 369 -4.38 4.71 12.82
C ARG A 369 -5.00 3.82 11.77
N VAL A 370 -4.12 3.15 11.05
CA VAL A 370 -4.50 2.14 10.08
C VAL A 370 -4.69 0.78 10.75
N PRO A 371 -5.36 -0.18 10.12
CA PRO A 371 -5.49 -1.52 10.68
C PRO A 371 -4.15 -2.14 11.10
N ALA A 372 -3.09 -1.95 10.30
CA ALA A 372 -1.75 -2.42 10.65
C ALA A 372 -1.17 -1.74 11.90
N ASP A 373 -1.51 -0.47 12.20
CA ASP A 373 -1.08 0.20 13.43
C ASP A 373 -1.79 -0.38 14.65
N TRP A 374 -3.11 -0.63 14.54
CA TRP A 374 -3.89 -1.29 15.59
C TRP A 374 -3.33 -2.68 15.90
N LEU A 375 -3.04 -3.44 14.85
CA LEU A 375 -2.42 -4.75 14.99
C LEU A 375 -1.10 -4.65 15.77
N GLN A 376 -0.20 -3.73 15.41
CA GLN A 376 1.08 -3.56 16.09
C GLN A 376 0.92 -3.05 17.53
N CYS A 377 -0.08 -2.19 17.80
CA CYS A 377 -0.36 -1.70 19.15
C CYS A 377 -0.72 -2.82 20.12
N ALA A 378 -1.25 -3.95 19.66
CA ALA A 378 -1.49 -5.11 20.51
C ALA A 378 -0.19 -5.61 21.20
N ALA A 379 0.98 -5.45 20.56
CA ALA A 379 2.27 -5.84 21.16
C ALA A 379 2.66 -4.99 22.38
N THR A 380 1.99 -3.84 22.63
CA THR A 380 2.30 -2.98 23.81
C THR A 380 2.02 -3.67 25.14
N GLY A 381 1.22 -4.76 25.14
CA GLY A 381 0.96 -5.60 26.31
C GLY A 381 2.14 -6.51 26.73
N LEU A 382 3.23 -6.58 25.94
CA LEU A 382 4.44 -7.27 26.35
C LEU A 382 5.16 -6.49 27.46
N SER A 383 5.77 -7.19 28.41
CA SER A 383 6.43 -6.59 29.60
C SER A 383 7.77 -5.92 29.24
N GLU A 384 8.51 -6.50 28.35
CA GLU A 384 9.86 -6.05 27.99
C GLU A 384 9.82 -4.90 26.99
N ASN A 385 10.90 -4.15 26.89
CA ASN A 385 10.98 -2.99 26.00
C ASN A 385 11.60 -3.31 24.65
N ARG A 386 12.42 -4.35 24.59
CA ARG A 386 13.11 -4.77 23.36
C ARG A 386 13.15 -6.28 23.26
N PHE A 387 13.02 -6.78 22.03
CA PHE A 387 13.13 -8.19 21.71
C PHE A 387 13.97 -8.40 20.45
N SER A 388 14.95 -9.30 20.53
CA SER A 388 15.64 -9.86 19.38
C SER A 388 15.18 -11.30 19.18
N LEU A 389 14.59 -11.56 18.02
CA LEU A 389 14.04 -12.87 17.65
C LEU A 389 14.82 -13.50 16.50
N ARG A 390 16.04 -12.99 16.26
CA ARG A 390 16.90 -13.44 15.15
C ARG A 390 17.15 -14.94 15.22
N ASP A 391 16.97 -15.61 14.07
CA ASP A 391 17.42 -16.97 13.82
C ASP A 391 18.59 -16.96 12.84
N ARG A 392 19.74 -17.50 13.24
CA ARG A 392 20.96 -17.49 12.42
C ARG A 392 20.87 -18.33 11.16
N ARG A 393 19.90 -19.23 11.07
CA ARG A 393 19.60 -20.03 9.87
C ARG A 393 18.99 -19.18 8.76
N VAL A 394 18.32 -18.06 9.13
CA VAL A 394 17.71 -17.14 8.17
C VAL A 394 18.80 -16.31 7.49
N VAL A 395 18.99 -16.55 6.21
CA VAL A 395 20.01 -15.90 5.36
C VAL A 395 19.43 -14.87 4.41
N GLN A 396 18.12 -14.87 4.22
CA GLN A 396 17.38 -13.91 3.38
C GLN A 396 15.95 -13.73 3.90
N ALA A 397 15.36 -12.55 3.68
CA ALA A 397 13.98 -12.25 4.01
C ALA A 397 13.25 -11.56 2.83
N ILE A 398 12.02 -12.00 2.54
CA ILE A 398 11.08 -11.34 1.64
C ILE A 398 9.84 -11.00 2.44
N ALA A 399 9.51 -9.71 2.54
CA ALA A 399 8.35 -9.21 3.25
C ALA A 399 7.34 -8.61 2.27
N LEU A 400 6.16 -9.23 2.16
CA LEU A 400 5.10 -8.88 1.24
C LEU A 400 4.04 -8.04 1.96
N ASN A 401 3.87 -6.78 1.59
CA ASN A 401 2.96 -5.83 2.25
C ASN A 401 3.05 -5.90 3.79
N PRO A 402 4.25 -5.85 4.40
CA PRO A 402 4.41 -6.08 5.82
C PRO A 402 3.79 -4.98 6.68
N ALA A 403 3.23 -5.38 7.83
CA ALA A 403 2.72 -4.48 8.87
C ALA A 403 3.84 -4.14 9.86
N ILE A 404 4.70 -3.15 9.53
CA ILE A 404 5.95 -2.86 10.24
C ILE A 404 6.23 -1.37 10.50
N GLY A 405 5.20 -0.52 10.38
CA GLY A 405 5.39 0.93 10.47
C GLY A 405 5.96 1.41 11.80
N GLN A 406 5.68 0.70 12.90
CA GLN A 406 5.99 1.15 14.26
C GLN A 406 6.72 0.13 15.12
N ILE A 407 6.50 -1.17 14.89
CA ILE A 407 6.93 -2.24 15.80
C ILE A 407 8.44 -2.31 16.01
N PHE A 408 9.23 -1.95 15.00
CA PHE A 408 10.69 -1.93 15.06
C PHE A 408 11.26 -0.54 15.47
N GLY A 409 10.41 0.46 15.66
CA GLY A 409 10.82 1.82 15.96
C GLY A 409 11.72 2.43 14.87
N LYS A 410 12.53 3.42 15.26
CA LYS A 410 13.41 4.16 14.34
C LYS A 410 14.71 3.44 13.98
N SER A 411 15.10 2.42 14.74
CA SER A 411 16.41 1.79 14.61
C SER A 411 16.40 0.27 14.53
N GLY A 412 15.28 -0.39 14.84
CA GLY A 412 15.23 -1.85 14.90
C GLY A 412 15.51 -2.53 13.56
N LEU A 413 15.06 -1.92 12.45
CA LEU A 413 15.32 -2.45 11.10
C LEU A 413 16.78 -2.32 10.66
N SER A 414 17.55 -1.39 11.23
CA SER A 414 19.00 -1.29 10.94
C SER A 414 19.81 -2.47 11.46
N GLN A 415 19.23 -3.30 12.34
CA GLN A 415 19.83 -4.53 12.88
C GLN A 415 19.65 -5.74 11.96
N VAL A 416 18.83 -5.63 10.90
CA VAL A 416 18.67 -6.70 9.90
C VAL A 416 20.01 -6.99 9.25
N ALA A 417 20.47 -8.25 9.34
CA ALA A 417 21.81 -8.63 8.91
C ALA A 417 21.81 -9.41 7.58
N THR A 418 20.65 -9.57 6.96
CA THR A 418 20.50 -10.40 5.75
C THR A 418 19.95 -9.59 4.59
N PRO A 419 20.25 -9.96 3.34
CA PRO A 419 19.56 -9.39 2.17
C PRO A 419 18.05 -9.43 2.36
N THR A 420 17.39 -8.32 2.04
CA THR A 420 15.95 -8.16 2.28
C THR A 420 15.25 -7.60 1.05
N LEU A 421 14.09 -8.17 0.72
CA LEU A 421 13.17 -7.64 -0.28
C LEU A 421 11.86 -7.26 0.40
N ILE A 422 11.41 -6.02 0.21
CA ILE A 422 10.06 -5.58 0.60
C ILE A 422 9.22 -5.39 -0.66
N LEU A 423 8.01 -5.97 -0.65
CA LEU A 423 6.96 -5.64 -1.62
C LEU A 423 5.97 -4.67 -0.97
N THR A 424 5.56 -3.67 -1.72
CA THR A 424 4.53 -2.70 -1.34
C THR A 424 3.48 -2.53 -2.44
N GLY A 425 2.21 -2.59 -2.08
CA GLY A 425 1.08 -2.19 -2.92
C GLY A 425 0.64 -0.77 -2.59
N THR A 426 0.52 0.12 -3.59
CA THR A 426 0.18 1.53 -3.29
C THR A 426 -1.26 1.74 -2.88
N ASP A 427 -2.17 0.81 -3.21
CA ASP A 427 -3.59 0.84 -2.86
C ASP A 427 -3.92 -0.02 -1.63
N ASP A 428 -2.90 -0.40 -0.86
CA ASP A 428 -3.07 -1.12 0.40
C ASP A 428 -3.67 -0.21 1.48
N THR A 429 -4.92 -0.47 1.87
CA THR A 429 -5.64 0.28 2.91
C THR A 429 -5.44 -0.31 4.30
N LEU A 430 -5.02 -1.57 4.39
CA LEU A 430 -4.77 -2.27 5.66
C LEU A 430 -3.38 -1.96 6.21
N ALA A 431 -2.38 -1.98 5.33
CA ALA A 431 -0.99 -1.64 5.64
C ALA A 431 -0.47 -0.61 4.60
N PRO A 432 -0.88 0.66 4.68
CA PRO A 432 -0.57 1.67 3.67
C PRO A 432 0.92 1.82 3.39
N ALA A 433 1.25 1.80 2.10
CA ALA A 433 2.62 1.77 1.58
C ALA A 433 3.56 2.77 2.26
N PHE A 434 3.10 4.02 2.41
CA PHE A 434 3.91 5.11 2.93
C PHE A 434 4.45 4.82 4.34
N SER A 435 3.56 4.54 5.29
CA SER A 435 3.92 4.37 6.71
C SER A 435 4.41 2.96 7.04
N GLN A 436 3.92 1.95 6.32
CA GLN A 436 4.18 0.55 6.70
C GLN A 436 5.35 -0.08 5.95
N GLN A 437 5.73 0.43 4.76
CA GLN A 437 6.80 -0.18 3.97
C GLN A 437 7.83 0.83 3.49
N LEU A 438 7.44 1.98 2.91
CA LEU A 438 8.39 2.91 2.29
C LEU A 438 9.30 3.60 3.30
N GLN A 439 8.74 4.11 4.41
CA GLN A 439 9.53 4.67 5.50
C GLN A 439 10.42 3.61 6.17
N PRO A 440 9.90 2.43 6.58
CA PRO A 440 10.71 1.34 7.09
C PRO A 440 11.81 0.87 6.13
N PHE A 441 11.55 0.82 4.82
CA PHE A 441 12.56 0.46 3.83
C PHE A 441 13.80 1.36 3.88
N THR A 442 13.64 2.65 4.18
CA THR A 442 14.78 3.57 4.28
C THR A 442 15.76 3.20 5.39
N GLN A 443 15.31 2.51 6.44
CA GLN A 443 16.10 2.11 7.60
C GLN A 443 16.90 0.80 7.38
N LEU A 444 16.49 -0.03 6.42
CA LEU A 444 17.16 -1.30 6.15
C LEU A 444 18.57 -1.09 5.61
N PRO A 445 19.55 -1.92 6.02
CA PRO A 445 20.88 -1.95 5.42
C PRO A 445 20.85 -2.59 4.02
N ASN A 446 21.94 -2.44 3.27
CA ASN A 446 22.13 -3.13 1.99
C ASN A 446 22.72 -4.54 2.21
N PRO A 447 22.44 -5.50 1.30
CA PRO A 447 21.61 -5.36 0.11
C PRO A 447 20.12 -5.42 0.41
N LYS A 448 19.36 -4.48 -0.18
CA LYS A 448 17.91 -4.43 -0.06
C LYS A 448 17.24 -4.14 -1.40
N TYR A 449 16.00 -4.60 -1.55
CA TYR A 449 15.18 -4.39 -2.75
C TYR A 449 13.78 -3.95 -2.36
N LEU A 450 13.23 -3.00 -3.10
CA LEU A 450 11.84 -2.57 -3.01
C LEU A 450 11.12 -2.95 -4.30
N LEU A 451 10.14 -3.83 -4.20
CA LEU A 451 9.21 -4.14 -5.26
C LEU A 451 7.94 -3.34 -5.02
N THR A 452 7.58 -2.46 -5.95
CA THR A 452 6.39 -1.61 -5.87
C THR A 452 5.37 -2.04 -6.91
N ALA A 453 4.16 -2.39 -6.45
CA ALA A 453 2.98 -2.65 -7.28
C ALA A 453 2.06 -1.43 -7.23
N ILE A 454 2.08 -0.61 -8.28
CA ILE A 454 1.21 0.57 -8.38
C ILE A 454 -0.24 0.11 -8.58
N GLY A 455 -1.14 0.53 -7.69
CA GLY A 455 -2.51 0.03 -7.68
C GLY A 455 -2.68 -1.37 -7.05
N GLY A 456 -1.61 -1.97 -6.53
CA GLY A 456 -1.68 -3.23 -5.77
C GLY A 456 -2.30 -3.01 -4.39
N THR A 457 -3.16 -3.94 -3.94
CA THR A 457 -3.83 -3.92 -2.64
C THR A 457 -3.20 -4.95 -1.69
N HIS A 458 -3.67 -5.00 -0.44
CA HIS A 458 -3.08 -5.87 0.59
C HIS A 458 -3.03 -7.36 0.20
N LEU A 459 -4.11 -7.86 -0.40
CA LEU A 459 -4.25 -9.27 -0.77
C LEU A 459 -3.87 -9.57 -2.23
N SER A 460 -3.31 -8.61 -2.96
CA SER A 460 -2.91 -8.80 -4.37
C SER A 460 -1.86 -9.89 -4.59
N VAL A 461 -1.16 -10.30 -3.54
CA VAL A 461 -0.13 -11.35 -3.57
C VAL A 461 -0.67 -12.75 -3.29
N SER A 462 -1.97 -12.89 -2.94
CA SER A 462 -2.56 -14.16 -2.53
C SER A 462 -2.68 -15.17 -3.67
N ASP A 463 -2.71 -16.45 -3.31
CA ASP A 463 -3.11 -17.53 -4.23
C ASP A 463 -4.53 -17.27 -4.75
N PRO A 464 -4.80 -17.44 -6.05
CA PRO A 464 -6.14 -17.23 -6.63
C PRO A 464 -7.25 -18.07 -5.96
N ALA A 465 -6.89 -19.25 -5.44
CA ALA A 465 -7.82 -20.15 -4.73
C ALA A 465 -7.97 -19.78 -3.24
N SER A 466 -7.14 -18.86 -2.71
CA SER A 466 -7.23 -18.45 -1.31
C SER A 466 -8.39 -17.48 -1.09
N PHE A 467 -9.30 -17.82 -0.18
CA PHE A 467 -10.35 -16.91 0.26
C PHE A 467 -9.77 -15.95 1.30
N GLY A 468 -9.85 -14.65 1.02
CA GLY A 468 -9.47 -13.64 2.01
C GLY A 468 -10.43 -13.68 3.20
N GLY A 469 -9.88 -13.66 4.41
CA GLY A 469 -10.65 -13.61 5.65
C GLY A 469 -11.55 -12.37 5.75
N ALA A 470 -12.34 -12.28 6.81
CA ALA A 470 -13.31 -11.22 7.09
C ALA A 470 -12.71 -9.78 7.07
N ILE A 471 -11.39 -9.65 7.24
CA ILE A 471 -10.66 -8.36 7.23
C ILE A 471 -10.78 -7.62 5.88
N ALA A 472 -10.97 -8.34 4.77
CA ALA A 472 -11.10 -7.73 3.44
C ALA A 472 -12.49 -7.14 3.15
N GLN A 473 -13.46 -7.32 4.04
CA GLN A 473 -14.81 -6.80 3.89
C GLN A 473 -14.92 -5.48 4.64
N GLY A 474 -15.14 -4.38 3.94
CA GLY A 474 -15.38 -3.06 4.54
C GLY A 474 -14.27 -2.02 4.33
N THR A 475 -13.35 -2.27 3.40
CA THR A 475 -12.36 -1.26 2.99
C THR A 475 -12.91 -0.36 1.87
N LEU A 476 -12.52 0.93 1.87
CA LEU A 476 -12.86 1.90 0.82
C LEU A 476 -12.41 1.45 -0.58
N VAL A 477 -11.34 0.66 -0.64
CA VAL A 477 -10.75 0.16 -1.86
C VAL A 477 -11.05 -1.33 -1.98
N LYS A 478 -11.67 -1.71 -3.10
CA LYS A 478 -11.93 -3.12 -3.39
C LYS A 478 -10.60 -3.84 -3.59
N GLU A 479 -10.40 -4.95 -2.86
CA GLU A 479 -9.23 -5.80 -3.01
C GLU A 479 -9.09 -6.34 -4.44
N ARG A 480 -7.92 -6.14 -5.03
CA ARG A 480 -7.57 -6.66 -6.35
C ARG A 480 -7.01 -8.08 -6.21
N ARG A 481 -7.63 -9.02 -6.88
CA ARG A 481 -7.32 -10.46 -6.80
C ARG A 481 -7.48 -11.15 -8.16
N GLY A 482 -7.19 -12.43 -8.18
CA GLY A 482 -7.43 -13.26 -9.37
C GLY A 482 -6.61 -12.78 -10.58
N GLN A 483 -7.24 -12.64 -11.73
CA GLN A 483 -6.56 -12.29 -12.98
C GLN A 483 -6.05 -10.85 -13.00
N ASP A 484 -6.70 -9.92 -12.29
CA ASP A 484 -6.31 -8.49 -12.24
C ASP A 484 -4.90 -8.29 -11.70
N VAL A 485 -4.37 -9.25 -10.93
CA VAL A 485 -3.04 -9.21 -10.32
C VAL A 485 -2.14 -10.36 -10.77
N ALA A 486 -2.49 -11.06 -11.85
CA ALA A 486 -1.66 -12.11 -12.43
C ALA A 486 -0.24 -11.62 -12.79
N PRO A 487 -0.05 -10.41 -13.36
CA PRO A 487 1.29 -9.86 -13.62
C PRO A 487 2.15 -9.75 -12.35
N LEU A 488 1.57 -9.32 -11.22
CA LEU A 488 2.28 -9.23 -9.94
C LEU A 488 2.68 -10.61 -9.41
N ARG A 489 1.78 -11.61 -9.46
CA ARG A 489 2.14 -12.98 -9.05
C ARG A 489 3.23 -13.57 -9.92
N ARG A 490 3.16 -13.33 -11.24
CA ARG A 490 4.22 -13.75 -12.17
C ARG A 490 5.56 -13.09 -11.81
N LEU A 491 5.56 -11.78 -11.54
CA LEU A 491 6.77 -11.10 -11.09
C LEU A 491 7.29 -11.67 -9.77
N LEU A 492 6.41 -11.93 -8.80
CA LEU A 492 6.79 -12.53 -7.52
C LEU A 492 7.43 -13.91 -7.68
N GLN A 493 6.92 -14.76 -8.58
CA GLN A 493 7.53 -16.05 -8.91
C GLN A 493 8.97 -15.86 -9.41
N GLY A 494 9.16 -14.99 -10.39
CA GLY A 494 10.49 -14.77 -10.98
C GLY A 494 11.46 -14.07 -10.02
N VAL A 495 11.03 -13.00 -9.37
CA VAL A 495 11.87 -12.22 -8.45
C VAL A 495 12.20 -13.00 -7.18
N SER A 496 11.23 -13.76 -6.62
CA SER A 496 11.52 -14.58 -5.42
C SER A 496 12.55 -15.65 -5.73
N LEU A 497 12.40 -16.37 -6.86
CA LEU A 497 13.40 -17.34 -7.30
C LEU A 497 14.75 -16.67 -7.51
N ALA A 498 14.81 -15.57 -8.27
CA ALA A 498 16.05 -14.85 -8.54
C ALA A 498 16.74 -14.34 -7.27
N PHE A 499 15.96 -13.89 -6.28
CA PHE A 499 16.47 -13.41 -4.99
C PHE A 499 17.04 -14.57 -4.17
N ILE A 500 16.35 -15.71 -4.11
CA ILE A 500 16.81 -16.92 -3.41
C ILE A 500 18.13 -17.42 -4.03
N GLU A 501 18.22 -17.42 -5.33
CA GLU A 501 19.40 -17.89 -6.07
C GLU A 501 20.65 -17.03 -5.83
N GLN A 502 20.52 -15.82 -5.25
CA GLN A 502 21.69 -15.01 -4.88
C GLN A 502 22.56 -15.69 -3.79
N THR A 503 22.04 -16.70 -3.08
CA THR A 503 22.79 -17.49 -2.10
C THR A 503 23.34 -18.81 -2.67
N THR A 504 23.14 -19.06 -3.96
CA THR A 504 23.57 -20.31 -4.63
C THR A 504 24.68 -20.04 -5.66
N SER A 505 25.19 -21.09 -6.28
CA SER A 505 26.14 -21.00 -7.41
C SER A 505 25.55 -20.26 -8.63
N ASP A 506 24.23 -20.21 -8.73
CA ASP A 506 23.52 -19.67 -9.89
C ASP A 506 23.24 -18.16 -9.79
N ALA A 507 23.75 -17.50 -8.75
CA ALA A 507 23.55 -16.08 -8.47
C ALA A 507 23.76 -15.18 -9.70
N LYS A 508 24.83 -15.39 -10.47
CA LYS A 508 25.13 -14.59 -11.67
C LYS A 508 24.09 -14.78 -12.77
N THR A 509 23.56 -15.99 -12.93
CA THR A 509 22.53 -16.33 -13.93
C THR A 509 21.21 -15.65 -13.62
N TYR A 510 20.87 -15.54 -12.33
CA TYR A 510 19.61 -14.96 -11.86
C TYR A 510 19.68 -13.46 -11.54
N ALA A 511 20.87 -12.86 -11.40
CA ALA A 511 21.03 -11.44 -11.10
C ALA A 511 20.29 -10.48 -12.07
N PRO A 512 20.20 -10.74 -13.41
CA PRO A 512 19.45 -9.87 -14.32
C PRO A 512 17.96 -9.73 -13.98
N PHE A 513 17.37 -10.69 -13.28
CA PHE A 513 15.96 -10.68 -12.88
C PHE A 513 15.67 -9.88 -11.59
N LEU A 514 16.72 -9.34 -10.95
CA LEU A 514 16.63 -8.41 -9.83
C LEU A 514 16.83 -6.95 -10.29
N THR A 515 16.32 -6.60 -11.46
CA THR A 515 16.46 -5.28 -12.07
C THR A 515 15.12 -4.60 -12.33
N SER A 516 15.16 -3.26 -12.41
CA SER A 516 13.98 -2.46 -12.77
C SER A 516 13.42 -2.83 -14.14
N ALA A 517 14.30 -3.16 -15.10
CA ALA A 517 13.89 -3.54 -16.45
C ALA A 517 13.06 -4.84 -16.46
N TYR A 518 13.45 -5.86 -15.68
CA TYR A 518 12.66 -7.09 -15.56
C TYR A 518 11.29 -6.83 -14.94
N ALA A 519 11.22 -6.13 -13.81
CA ALA A 519 9.93 -5.82 -13.20
C ALA A 519 9.03 -5.02 -14.15
N GLN A 520 9.59 -4.05 -14.86
CA GLN A 520 8.84 -3.23 -15.81
C GLN A 520 8.36 -4.02 -17.03
N SER A 521 9.09 -5.03 -17.48
CA SER A 521 8.69 -5.89 -18.63
C SER A 521 7.41 -6.69 -18.37
N LEU A 522 7.08 -6.92 -17.09
CA LEU A 522 5.85 -7.60 -16.67
C LEU A 522 4.73 -6.64 -16.25
N SER A 523 4.97 -5.32 -16.36
CA SER A 523 3.96 -4.30 -16.04
C SER A 523 2.82 -4.28 -17.06
N THR A 524 1.63 -3.91 -16.59
CA THR A 524 0.51 -3.51 -17.43
C THR A 524 0.15 -2.05 -17.16
N SER A 525 -0.70 -1.44 -18.00
CA SER A 525 -1.22 -0.09 -17.76
C SER A 525 -1.93 0.04 -16.42
N ASP A 526 -2.64 -1.01 -16.01
CA ASP A 526 -3.46 -1.02 -14.80
C ASP A 526 -2.70 -1.47 -13.55
N LEU A 527 -1.53 -2.08 -13.73
CA LEU A 527 -0.68 -2.56 -12.66
C LEU A 527 0.81 -2.36 -13.02
N PRO A 528 1.29 -1.11 -12.99
CA PRO A 528 2.71 -0.83 -13.17
C PRO A 528 3.54 -1.45 -12.04
N LEU A 529 4.60 -2.17 -12.40
CA LEU A 529 5.49 -2.88 -11.47
C LEU A 529 6.89 -2.26 -11.51
N ARG A 530 7.51 -2.05 -10.36
CA ARG A 530 8.84 -1.46 -10.22
C ARG A 530 9.67 -2.27 -9.24
N LEU A 531 10.95 -2.44 -9.52
CA LEU A 531 11.91 -3.10 -8.62
C LEU A 531 13.20 -2.28 -8.56
N ASN A 532 13.57 -1.84 -7.37
CA ASN A 532 14.71 -0.97 -7.17
C ASN A 532 15.46 -1.35 -5.89
N ASN A 533 16.77 -1.28 -5.91
CA ASN A 533 17.62 -1.49 -4.72
C ASN A 533 17.94 -0.19 -3.97
N GLN A 534 17.64 0.95 -4.59
CA GLN A 534 17.80 2.27 -4.00
C GLN A 534 16.62 3.16 -4.41
N LEU A 535 16.18 4.02 -3.51
CA LEU A 535 15.22 5.07 -3.82
C LEU A 535 15.96 6.31 -4.33
N PRO A 536 15.41 7.00 -5.35
CA PRO A 536 15.91 8.32 -5.77
C PRO A 536 16.00 9.29 -4.60
N SER A 537 16.99 10.19 -4.62
CA SER A 537 17.28 11.10 -3.51
C SER A 537 16.11 12.05 -3.17
N ASN A 538 15.30 12.44 -4.16
CA ASN A 538 14.09 13.24 -3.95
C ASN A 538 13.02 12.45 -3.18
N LEU A 539 12.81 11.17 -3.50
CA LEU A 539 11.90 10.28 -2.77
C LEU A 539 12.41 10.00 -1.36
N THR A 540 13.69 9.70 -1.20
CA THR A 540 14.29 9.49 0.12
C THR A 540 14.10 10.71 1.01
N ARG A 541 14.38 11.93 0.51
CA ARG A 541 14.16 13.18 1.25
C ARG A 541 12.68 13.36 1.63
N LEU A 542 11.75 13.12 0.71
CA LEU A 542 10.32 13.20 0.99
C LEU A 542 9.91 12.25 2.11
N LEU A 543 10.35 10.99 2.06
CA LEU A 543 10.03 9.98 3.06
C LEU A 543 10.64 10.31 4.44
N THR A 544 11.87 10.81 4.46
CA THR A 544 12.57 11.22 5.69
C THR A 544 11.92 12.46 6.32
N PHE A 545 11.60 13.47 5.51
CA PHE A 545 10.95 14.69 5.98
C PHE A 545 9.56 14.42 6.53
N ALA A 546 8.77 13.61 5.82
CA ALA A 546 7.43 13.23 6.27
C ALA A 546 7.41 12.29 7.49
N ALA A 547 8.56 11.70 7.87
CA ALA A 547 8.72 10.94 9.11
C ALA A 547 8.95 11.85 10.33
N LEU A 548 9.36 13.10 10.12
CA LEU A 548 9.59 14.10 11.16
C LEU A 548 8.33 14.92 11.49
N LEU A 549 7.29 14.83 10.65
CA LEU A 549 5.98 15.46 10.79
C LEU A 549 4.93 14.49 11.35
#